data_81130be8524012b923e401a404b7a8fd
#
_entry.id   81130be8524012b923e401a404b7a8fd
#
_cell.length_a   1.000
_cell.length_b   1.000
_cell.length_c   1.000
_cell.angle_alpha   90.00
_cell.angle_beta   90.00
_cell.angle_gamma   90.00
#
_symmetry.space_group_name_H-M   'P 1'
#
loop_
_entity.id
_entity.type
_entity.pdbx_description
1 polymer ?
#
loop_
_entity_poly.entity_id
_entity_poly.type
_entity_poly.pdbx_seq_one_letter_code
_entity_poly.pdbx_strand_id
1 'polypeptide(L)'
;LLIRHFSIEIILKRIYNYIIMRDLVVDKKYDNKKLSKLLLDTYPALKYGTFVKALKKKDILINEKRVSKDCIVYENDKVRIYIIDDLLYKKYDVPVIYEDDNIIIFNKPIDLEVTGIDSLTTYVNENYSPKFMPCHRLDRNTSGLIIFSKSDEVNNILMEKFKNHEIEKRYIAKVIGIPTKKKDTLIHYL
;
A
#
# COMPACT_ATOMS: atom_id res chain seq x y z
N LEU A 1 14.08 0.43 36.46
CA LEU A 1 13.10 -0.69 36.24
C LEU A 1 12.21 -0.49 35.01
N LEU A 2 12.41 0.58 34.22
CA LEU A 2 11.57 0.92 33.04
C LEU A 2 12.15 0.41 31.69
N ILE A 3 13.34 -0.13 31.66
CA ILE A 3 14.03 -0.53 30.41
C ILE A 3 13.67 -1.95 29.94
N ARG A 4 13.11 -2.80 30.81
CA ARG A 4 12.79 -4.20 30.46
C ARG A 4 11.46 -4.39 29.72
N HIS A 5 10.53 -3.45 29.80
CA HIS A 5 9.23 -3.58 29.11
C HIS A 5 9.29 -3.28 27.61
N PHE A 6 10.14 -2.33 27.20
CA PHE A 6 10.29 -1.96 25.78
C PHE A 6 10.95 -3.05 24.92
N SER A 7 11.85 -3.83 25.49
CA SER A 7 12.55 -4.91 24.77
C SER A 7 11.65 -6.11 24.46
N ILE A 8 10.68 -6.40 25.33
CA ILE A 8 9.77 -7.54 25.17
C ILE A 8 8.70 -7.24 24.10
N GLU A 9 8.18 -6.02 24.03
CA GLU A 9 7.22 -5.63 22.98
C GLU A 9 7.86 -5.61 21.59
N ILE A 10 9.09 -5.15 21.47
CA ILE A 10 9.83 -5.16 20.20
C ILE A 10 10.14 -6.60 19.77
N ILE A 11 10.50 -7.47 20.72
CA ILE A 11 10.77 -8.89 20.45
C ILE A 11 9.47 -9.62 20.12
N LEU A 12 8.36 -9.36 20.81
CA LEU A 12 7.06 -9.92 20.49
C LEU A 12 6.52 -9.42 19.15
N LYS A 13 6.64 -8.13 18.83
CA LYS A 13 6.33 -7.62 17.48
C LYS A 13 7.20 -8.27 16.40
N ARG A 14 8.49 -8.51 16.67
CA ARG A 14 9.38 -9.21 15.73
C ARG A 14 9.05 -10.71 15.59
N ILE A 15 8.58 -11.37 16.64
CA ILE A 15 8.14 -12.76 16.61
C ILE A 15 6.74 -12.87 16.00
N TYR A 16 5.83 -11.93 16.29
CA TYR A 16 4.49 -11.87 15.68
C TYR A 16 4.52 -11.56 14.19
N ASN A 17 5.49 -10.77 13.70
CA ASN A 17 5.68 -10.55 12.25
C ASN A 17 6.15 -11.80 11.50
N TYR A 18 6.47 -12.89 12.19
CA TYR A 18 6.96 -14.13 11.55
C TYR A 18 5.87 -15.15 11.21
N ILE A 19 4.66 -15.01 11.74
CA ILE A 19 3.54 -15.91 11.43
C ILE A 19 2.25 -15.07 11.39
N ILE A 20 2.10 -14.24 10.37
CA ILE A 20 0.83 -13.54 10.19
C ILE A 20 -0.06 -14.40 9.32
N MET A 21 -1.09 -14.93 9.95
CA MET A 21 -2.25 -15.53 9.32
C MET A 21 -3.10 -14.43 8.70
N ARG A 22 -3.39 -14.53 7.40
CA ARG A 22 -4.28 -13.62 6.70
C ARG A 22 -5.52 -14.35 6.27
N ASP A 23 -6.67 -13.81 6.64
CA ASP A 23 -7.99 -14.30 6.24
C ASP A 23 -8.58 -13.38 5.17
N LEU A 24 -9.14 -13.97 4.13
CA LEU A 24 -9.92 -13.27 3.11
C LEU A 24 -11.24 -14.01 2.90
N VAL A 25 -12.26 -13.26 2.52
CA VAL A 25 -13.52 -13.81 2.00
C VAL A 25 -13.54 -13.56 0.50
N VAL A 26 -13.84 -14.60 -0.28
CA VAL A 26 -13.88 -14.51 -1.74
C VAL A 26 -15.04 -13.62 -2.17
N ASP A 27 -14.73 -12.51 -2.83
CA ASP A 27 -15.68 -11.57 -3.41
C ASP A 27 -16.29 -12.16 -4.70
N LYS A 28 -17.49 -11.74 -5.06
CA LYS A 28 -18.23 -12.12 -6.27
C LYS A 28 -17.40 -12.01 -7.56
N LYS A 29 -16.50 -11.03 -7.67
CA LYS A 29 -15.61 -10.87 -8.84
C LYS A 29 -14.64 -12.04 -9.04
N TYR A 30 -14.40 -12.84 -8.00
CA TYR A 30 -13.54 -14.02 -8.03
C TYR A 30 -14.33 -15.33 -7.99
N ASP A 31 -15.66 -15.26 -8.05
CA ASP A 31 -16.49 -16.47 -8.15
C ASP A 31 -16.09 -17.30 -9.38
N ASN A 32 -15.96 -18.62 -9.17
CA ASN A 32 -15.54 -19.58 -10.21
C ASN A 32 -14.18 -19.23 -10.86
N LYS A 33 -13.26 -18.58 -10.14
CA LYS A 33 -11.90 -18.30 -10.58
C LYS A 33 -10.88 -19.18 -9.85
N LYS A 34 -9.66 -19.24 -10.37
CA LYS A 34 -8.56 -19.96 -9.70
C LYS A 34 -8.12 -19.21 -8.44
N LEU A 35 -7.76 -19.97 -7.41
CA LEU A 35 -7.16 -19.44 -6.18
C LEU A 35 -5.92 -18.57 -6.47
N SER A 36 -5.09 -18.95 -7.44
CA SER A 36 -3.95 -18.14 -7.89
C SER A 36 -4.38 -16.76 -8.36
N LYS A 37 -5.49 -16.66 -9.14
CA LYS A 37 -6.00 -15.37 -9.61
C LYS A 37 -6.41 -14.47 -8.44
N LEU A 38 -7.15 -15.01 -7.48
CA LEU A 38 -7.53 -14.30 -6.26
C LEU A 38 -6.30 -13.77 -5.51
N LEU A 39 -5.36 -14.67 -5.18
CA LEU A 39 -4.24 -14.30 -4.30
C LEU A 39 -3.20 -13.39 -4.98
N LEU A 40 -2.92 -13.58 -6.26
CA LEU A 40 -1.98 -12.72 -6.98
C LEU A 40 -2.55 -11.32 -7.27
N ASP A 41 -3.86 -11.20 -7.43
CA ASP A 41 -4.51 -9.89 -7.55
C ASP A 41 -4.61 -9.17 -6.20
N THR A 42 -4.84 -9.93 -5.12
CA THR A 42 -4.98 -9.37 -3.76
C THR A 42 -3.62 -8.95 -3.18
N TYR A 43 -2.56 -9.70 -3.50
CA TYR A 43 -1.21 -9.47 -2.99
C TYR A 43 -0.22 -9.24 -4.13
N PRO A 44 -0.04 -7.99 -4.58
CA PRO A 44 0.77 -7.67 -5.76
C PRO A 44 2.26 -8.04 -5.66
N ALA A 45 2.81 -8.20 -4.46
CA ALA A 45 4.18 -8.66 -4.27
C ALA A 45 4.32 -10.19 -4.28
N LEU A 46 3.20 -10.92 -4.15
CA LEU A 46 3.20 -12.37 -4.15
C LEU A 46 3.60 -12.91 -5.54
N LYS A 47 4.75 -13.54 -5.62
CA LYS A 47 5.19 -14.21 -6.85
C LYS A 47 4.52 -15.57 -7.00
N TYR A 48 4.17 -15.95 -8.24
CA TYR A 48 3.58 -17.26 -8.53
C TYR A 48 4.41 -18.43 -7.96
N GLY A 49 5.74 -18.35 -8.02
CA GLY A 49 6.61 -19.35 -7.41
C GLY A 49 6.46 -19.49 -5.88
N THR A 50 6.24 -18.37 -5.18
CA THR A 50 5.96 -18.35 -3.73
C THR A 50 4.60 -18.97 -3.44
N PHE A 51 3.57 -18.63 -4.21
CA PHE A 51 2.25 -19.25 -4.13
C PHE A 51 2.33 -20.78 -4.28
N VAL A 52 3.04 -21.27 -5.30
CA VAL A 52 3.22 -22.73 -5.50
C VAL A 52 3.97 -23.38 -4.34
N LYS A 53 4.97 -22.71 -3.77
CA LYS A 53 5.66 -23.21 -2.56
C LYS A 53 4.73 -23.29 -1.36
N ALA A 54 3.87 -22.28 -1.16
CA ALA A 54 2.87 -22.27 -0.09
C ALA A 54 1.84 -23.41 -0.25
N LEU A 55 1.37 -23.68 -1.47
CA LEU A 55 0.51 -24.84 -1.75
C LEU A 55 1.19 -26.16 -1.38
N LYS A 56 2.46 -26.37 -1.79
CA LYS A 56 3.22 -27.59 -1.47
C LYS A 56 3.40 -27.77 0.05
N LYS A 57 3.60 -26.67 0.78
CA LYS A 57 3.69 -26.67 2.25
C LYS A 57 2.34 -26.78 2.95
N LYS A 58 1.24 -26.72 2.19
CA LYS A 58 -0.13 -26.66 2.71
C LYS A 58 -0.37 -25.45 3.62
N ASP A 59 0.25 -24.32 3.30
CA ASP A 59 0.15 -23.05 4.03
C ASP A 59 -1.07 -22.20 3.58
N ILE A 60 -1.98 -22.80 2.80
CA ILE A 60 -3.22 -22.18 2.35
C ILE A 60 -4.40 -23.09 2.69
N LEU A 61 -5.45 -22.51 3.26
CA LEU A 61 -6.70 -23.19 3.58
C LEU A 61 -7.86 -22.52 2.83
N ILE A 62 -8.84 -23.32 2.43
CA ILE A 62 -10.14 -22.87 1.97
C ILE A 62 -11.19 -23.55 2.85
N ASN A 63 -12.06 -22.76 3.49
CA ASN A 63 -13.09 -23.25 4.40
C ASN A 63 -12.50 -24.24 5.42
N GLU A 64 -11.40 -23.84 6.08
CA GLU A 64 -10.68 -24.61 7.10
C GLU A 64 -9.93 -25.86 6.58
N LYS A 65 -10.02 -26.18 5.27
CA LYS A 65 -9.36 -27.34 4.67
C LYS A 65 -8.09 -26.91 3.94
N ARG A 66 -6.96 -27.56 4.25
CA ARG A 66 -5.68 -27.31 3.60
C ARG A 66 -5.72 -27.72 2.12
N VAL A 67 -5.24 -26.85 1.24
CA VAL A 67 -5.15 -27.11 -0.20
C VAL A 67 -3.70 -27.26 -0.63
N SER A 68 -3.45 -28.14 -1.60
CA SER A 68 -2.10 -28.42 -2.13
C SER A 68 -1.99 -28.18 -3.64
N LYS A 69 -3.09 -27.79 -4.27
CA LYS A 69 -3.17 -27.51 -5.71
C LYS A 69 -3.95 -26.21 -5.93
N ASP A 70 -3.67 -25.54 -7.04
CA ASP A 70 -4.43 -24.38 -7.48
C ASP A 70 -5.84 -24.82 -7.92
N CYS A 71 -6.83 -24.55 -7.09
CA CYS A 71 -8.22 -24.96 -7.27
C CYS A 71 -9.11 -23.74 -7.57
N ILE A 72 -10.35 -24.00 -7.95
CA ILE A 72 -11.38 -22.99 -8.11
C ILE A 72 -11.88 -22.58 -6.73
N VAL A 73 -12.14 -21.28 -6.56
CA VAL A 73 -12.79 -20.68 -5.38
C VAL A 73 -14.15 -20.14 -5.78
N TYR A 74 -15.07 -20.07 -4.81
CA TYR A 74 -16.43 -19.58 -4.99
C TYR A 74 -16.71 -18.41 -4.08
N GLU A 75 -17.70 -17.58 -4.44
CA GLU A 75 -18.15 -16.47 -3.62
C GLU A 75 -18.41 -16.92 -2.16
N ASN A 76 -17.99 -16.11 -1.18
CA ASN A 76 -18.06 -16.39 0.25
C ASN A 76 -17.14 -17.51 0.77
N ASP A 77 -16.32 -18.15 -0.05
CA ASP A 77 -15.28 -19.04 0.48
C ASP A 77 -14.34 -18.25 1.41
N LYS A 78 -13.98 -18.85 2.53
CA LYS A 78 -13.01 -18.29 3.49
C LYS A 78 -11.63 -18.84 3.15
N VAL A 79 -10.74 -17.97 2.69
CA VAL A 79 -9.35 -18.34 2.35
C VAL A 79 -8.44 -17.85 3.46
N ARG A 80 -7.63 -18.75 4.03
CA ARG A 80 -6.61 -18.44 5.02
C ARG A 80 -5.23 -18.77 4.47
N ILE A 81 -4.29 -17.84 4.61
CA ILE A 81 -2.91 -18.02 4.16
C ILE A 81 -1.91 -17.81 5.28
N TYR A 82 -0.83 -18.59 5.27
CA TYR A 82 0.30 -18.51 6.18
C TYR A 82 1.56 -18.15 5.40
N ILE A 83 1.56 -16.97 4.80
CA ILE A 83 2.67 -16.43 4.02
C ILE A 83 3.13 -15.15 4.73
N ILE A 84 4.43 -15.02 4.94
CA ILE A 84 5.01 -13.84 5.61
C ILE A 84 4.73 -12.56 4.80
N ASP A 85 4.46 -11.47 5.48
CA ASP A 85 4.08 -10.19 4.87
C ASP A 85 5.14 -9.66 3.89
N ASP A 86 6.41 -9.89 4.12
CA ASP A 86 7.50 -9.53 3.20
C ASP A 86 7.35 -10.13 1.79
N LEU A 87 6.60 -11.21 1.65
CA LEU A 87 6.32 -11.86 0.39
C LEU A 87 4.94 -11.51 -0.20
N LEU A 88 4.08 -10.90 0.60
CA LEU A 88 2.74 -10.46 0.22
C LEU A 88 2.70 -8.99 -0.19
N TYR A 89 3.44 -8.16 0.51
CA TYR A 89 3.44 -6.71 0.35
C TYR A 89 4.81 -6.20 -0.10
N LYS A 90 4.81 -5.20 -0.95
CA LYS A 90 6.04 -4.50 -1.31
C LYS A 90 6.52 -3.69 -0.10
N LYS A 91 7.80 -3.81 0.23
CA LYS A 91 8.43 -2.88 1.18
C LYS A 91 8.82 -1.61 0.44
N TYR A 92 8.30 -0.50 0.91
CA TYR A 92 8.65 0.82 0.42
C TYR A 92 9.49 1.54 1.47
N ASP A 93 10.59 2.15 1.04
CA ASP A 93 11.27 3.18 1.81
C ASP A 93 10.56 4.51 1.52
N VAL A 94 9.82 5.02 2.52
CA VAL A 94 9.01 6.22 2.42
C VAL A 94 9.49 7.24 3.47
N PRO A 95 10.51 8.04 3.14
CA PRO A 95 11.06 9.01 4.09
C PRO A 95 10.03 10.08 4.48
N VAL A 96 9.99 10.42 5.76
CA VAL A 96 9.32 11.61 6.27
C VAL A 96 10.23 12.81 5.99
N ILE A 97 9.69 13.82 5.32
CA ILE A 97 10.39 15.06 4.97
C ILE A 97 10.09 16.18 5.96
N TYR A 98 8.87 16.20 6.48
CA TYR A 98 8.41 17.19 7.45
C TYR A 98 7.29 16.60 8.30
N GLU A 99 7.22 17.02 9.55
CA GLU A 99 6.13 16.67 10.46
C GLU A 99 5.93 17.77 11.49
N ASP A 100 4.67 18.12 11.77
CA ASP A 100 4.23 18.95 12.88
C ASP A 100 2.93 18.39 13.49
N ASP A 101 2.24 19.17 14.33
CA ASP A 101 1.01 18.73 15.00
C ASP A 101 -0.17 18.53 14.03
N ASN A 102 -0.15 19.16 12.86
CA ASN A 102 -1.26 19.20 11.91
C ASN A 102 -1.05 18.30 10.69
N ILE A 103 0.20 18.20 10.21
CA ILE A 103 0.53 17.50 8.96
C ILE A 103 1.77 16.63 9.10
N ILE A 104 1.87 15.66 8.20
CA ILE A 104 3.09 14.91 7.92
C ILE A 104 3.29 14.83 6.41
N ILE A 105 4.52 15.05 5.95
CA ILE A 105 4.88 15.05 4.53
C ILE A 105 5.85 13.90 4.26
N PHE A 106 5.46 13.04 3.34
CA PHE A 106 6.26 11.92 2.88
C PHE A 106 6.87 12.18 1.50
N ASN A 107 8.05 11.62 1.24
CA ASN A 107 8.59 11.52 -0.11
C ASN A 107 8.14 10.17 -0.71
N LYS A 108 7.06 10.20 -1.50
CA LYS A 108 6.52 9.01 -2.13
C LYS A 108 7.50 8.47 -3.20
N PRO A 109 7.92 7.20 -3.14
CA PRO A 109 8.69 6.60 -4.22
C PRO A 109 7.85 6.38 -5.48
N ILE A 110 8.51 6.09 -6.60
CA ILE A 110 7.85 5.59 -7.82
C ILE A 110 7.24 4.19 -7.55
N ASP A 111 6.33 3.77 -8.42
CA ASP A 111 5.67 2.46 -8.39
C ASP A 111 4.77 2.23 -7.16
N LEU A 112 4.44 3.29 -6.42
CA LEU A 112 3.53 3.29 -5.28
C LEU A 112 2.33 4.20 -5.55
N GLU A 113 1.12 3.68 -5.42
CA GLU A 113 -0.11 4.48 -5.48
C GLU A 113 -0.33 5.21 -4.16
N VAL A 114 -1.07 6.32 -4.19
CA VAL A 114 -1.40 7.05 -2.96
C VAL A 114 -2.51 6.34 -2.19
N THR A 115 -3.52 5.82 -2.88
CA THR A 115 -4.68 5.13 -2.30
C THR A 115 -4.90 3.77 -2.96
N GLY A 116 -5.53 2.85 -2.25
CA GLY A 116 -5.80 1.49 -2.73
C GLY A 116 -5.20 0.42 -1.83
N ILE A 117 -5.20 -0.81 -2.31
CA ILE A 117 -4.52 -1.94 -1.65
C ILE A 117 -3.01 -1.81 -1.88
N ASP A 118 -2.17 -2.03 -0.87
CA ASP A 118 -0.71 -1.90 -0.95
C ASP A 118 -0.27 -0.49 -1.45
N SER A 119 -0.83 0.54 -0.84
CA SER A 119 -0.65 1.95 -1.18
C SER A 119 0.10 2.73 -0.11
N LEU A 120 0.46 3.99 -0.41
CA LEU A 120 1.03 4.90 0.59
C LEU A 120 0.09 5.09 1.80
N THR A 121 -1.23 5.19 1.55
CA THR A 121 -2.20 5.31 2.64
C THR A 121 -2.21 4.05 3.52
N THR A 122 -2.13 2.85 2.93
CA THR A 122 -2.01 1.60 3.70
C THR A 122 -0.73 1.61 4.54
N TYR A 123 0.40 1.97 3.94
CA TYR A 123 1.68 2.11 4.64
C TYR A 123 1.60 3.10 5.82
N VAL A 124 0.99 4.27 5.60
CA VAL A 124 0.85 5.30 6.64
C VAL A 124 -0.08 4.83 7.77
N ASN A 125 -1.18 4.16 7.43
CA ASN A 125 -2.11 3.61 8.42
C ASN A 125 -1.46 2.56 9.32
N GLU A 126 -0.60 1.73 8.76
CA GLU A 126 0.07 0.63 9.50
C GLU A 126 1.26 1.12 10.33
N ASN A 127 2.00 2.13 9.86
CA ASN A 127 3.24 2.56 10.50
C ASN A 127 3.11 3.83 11.34
N TYR A 128 2.04 4.64 11.15
CA TYR A 128 1.82 5.90 11.85
C TYR A 128 0.43 5.94 12.51
N SER A 129 -0.62 6.25 11.75
CA SER A 129 -1.98 6.33 12.27
C SER A 129 -3.04 6.12 11.18
N PRO A 130 -4.09 5.32 11.45
CA PRO A 130 -5.22 5.17 10.53
C PRO A 130 -6.07 6.45 10.38
N LYS A 131 -5.83 7.47 11.21
CA LYS A 131 -6.50 8.77 11.12
C LYS A 131 -5.83 9.72 10.13
N PHE A 132 -4.61 9.42 9.67
CA PHE A 132 -3.91 10.28 8.73
C PHE A 132 -4.48 10.11 7.32
N MET A 133 -4.78 11.24 6.67
CA MET A 133 -5.46 11.28 5.38
C MET A 133 -4.64 12.02 4.33
N PRO A 134 -4.50 11.47 3.10
CA PRO A 134 -3.80 12.17 2.04
C PRO A 134 -4.63 13.37 1.56
N CYS A 135 -4.02 14.55 1.51
CA CYS A 135 -4.68 15.80 1.09
C CYS A 135 -4.69 16.00 -0.43
N HIS A 136 -3.89 15.24 -1.16
CA HIS A 136 -3.80 15.25 -2.62
C HIS A 136 -3.23 13.91 -3.11
N ARG A 137 -3.06 13.78 -4.42
CA ARG A 137 -2.47 12.57 -5.01
C ARG A 137 -1.33 12.88 -5.96
N LEU A 138 -0.44 11.91 -6.12
CA LEU A 138 0.52 11.77 -7.20
C LEU A 138 0.24 10.45 -7.91
N ASP A 139 0.50 10.39 -9.19
CA ASP A 139 0.37 9.14 -9.95
C ASP A 139 1.40 8.10 -9.49
N ARG A 140 1.13 6.84 -9.78
CA ARG A 140 1.98 5.71 -9.40
C ARG A 140 3.44 5.91 -9.81
N ASN A 141 3.66 6.39 -11.05
CA ASN A 141 4.99 6.59 -11.61
C ASN A 141 5.61 7.97 -11.29
N THR A 142 4.93 8.78 -10.48
CA THR A 142 5.44 10.07 -10.00
C THR A 142 5.95 9.92 -8.58
N SER A 143 7.20 10.26 -8.34
CA SER A 143 7.76 10.41 -6.99
C SER A 143 7.65 11.83 -6.49
N GLY A 144 7.75 12.03 -5.19
CA GLY A 144 7.78 13.35 -4.59
C GLY A 144 6.88 13.53 -3.37
N LEU A 145 6.66 14.78 -2.99
CA LEU A 145 6.03 15.13 -1.73
C LEU A 145 4.52 14.86 -1.75
N ILE A 146 4.05 14.15 -0.73
CA ILE A 146 2.64 13.94 -0.42
C ILE A 146 2.37 14.43 1.00
N ILE A 147 1.35 15.27 1.15
CA ILE A 147 0.89 15.78 2.43
C ILE A 147 -0.22 14.90 2.96
N PHE A 148 -0.07 14.44 4.19
CA PHE A 148 -1.13 13.83 4.98
C PHE A 148 -1.52 14.77 6.10
N SER A 149 -2.81 14.94 6.31
CA SER A 149 -3.37 15.62 7.49
C SER A 149 -3.46 14.65 8.67
N LYS A 150 -3.34 15.19 9.88
CA LYS A 150 -3.48 14.43 11.13
C LYS A 150 -4.90 14.50 11.71
N SER A 151 -5.79 15.33 11.12
CA SER A 151 -7.20 15.49 11.52
C SER A 151 -8.09 15.81 10.34
N ASP A 152 -9.40 15.54 10.49
CA ASP A 152 -10.42 15.85 9.49
C ASP A 152 -10.50 17.36 9.20
N GLU A 153 -10.36 18.20 10.22
CA GLU A 153 -10.39 19.65 10.07
C GLU A 153 -9.26 20.15 9.17
N VAL A 154 -8.02 19.73 9.46
CA VAL A 154 -6.85 20.08 8.64
C VAL A 154 -6.98 19.51 7.22
N ASN A 155 -7.54 18.29 7.07
CA ASN A 155 -7.78 17.70 5.77
C ASN A 155 -8.70 18.57 4.91
N ASN A 156 -9.82 19.00 5.46
CA ASN A 156 -10.79 19.83 4.75
C ASN A 156 -10.17 21.17 4.31
N ILE A 157 -9.42 21.83 5.19
CA ILE A 157 -8.71 23.08 4.88
C ILE A 157 -7.72 22.88 3.73
N LEU A 158 -6.91 21.82 3.78
CA LEU A 158 -5.89 21.56 2.76
C LEU A 158 -6.51 21.15 1.43
N MET A 159 -7.55 20.32 1.44
CA MET A 159 -8.27 19.95 0.21
C MET A 159 -8.89 21.16 -0.47
N GLU A 160 -9.46 22.11 0.29
CA GLU A 160 -9.99 23.35 -0.25
C GLU A 160 -8.88 24.22 -0.87
N LYS A 161 -7.74 24.37 -0.18
CA LYS A 161 -6.57 25.09 -0.72
C LYS A 161 -6.03 24.45 -2.01
N PHE A 162 -5.97 23.13 -2.10
CA PHE A 162 -5.60 22.44 -3.34
C PHE A 162 -6.62 22.70 -4.46
N LYS A 163 -7.92 22.64 -4.15
CA LYS A 163 -9.01 22.90 -5.10
C LYS A 163 -8.98 24.33 -5.65
N ASN A 164 -8.69 25.30 -4.78
CA ASN A 164 -8.65 26.72 -5.13
C ASN A 164 -7.29 27.15 -5.75
N HIS A 165 -6.37 26.20 -6.01
CA HIS A 165 -5.03 26.48 -6.53
C HIS A 165 -4.18 27.42 -5.65
N GLU A 166 -4.43 27.46 -4.34
CA GLU A 166 -3.67 28.25 -3.39
C GLU A 166 -2.32 27.62 -3.03
N ILE A 167 -2.12 26.34 -3.35
CA ILE A 167 -0.88 25.59 -3.14
C ILE A 167 -0.15 25.45 -4.46
N GLU A 168 1.02 26.07 -4.55
CA GLU A 168 1.89 25.95 -5.73
C GLU A 168 2.50 24.54 -5.81
N LYS A 169 2.37 23.88 -6.96
CA LYS A 169 2.96 22.58 -7.24
C LYS A 169 4.01 22.70 -8.34
N ARG A 170 5.23 22.25 -8.03
CA ARG A 170 6.34 22.24 -9.00
C ARG A 170 6.78 20.80 -9.24
N TYR A 171 7.04 20.50 -10.50
CA TYR A 171 7.48 19.18 -10.94
C TYR A 171 8.73 19.29 -11.80
N ILE A 172 9.58 18.27 -11.71
CA ILE A 172 10.72 18.09 -12.61
C ILE A 172 10.42 16.88 -13.49
N ALA A 173 10.50 17.06 -14.80
CA ALA A 173 10.31 15.99 -15.76
C ALA A 173 11.59 15.78 -16.59
N LYS A 174 11.98 14.50 -16.74
CA LYS A 174 13.03 14.12 -17.69
C LYS A 174 12.38 13.84 -19.04
N VAL A 175 12.82 14.57 -20.07
CA VAL A 175 12.30 14.45 -21.44
C VAL A 175 13.37 13.92 -22.39
N ILE A 176 12.92 13.37 -23.53
CA ILE A 176 13.82 12.96 -24.62
C ILE A 176 14.04 14.16 -25.54
N GLY A 177 15.31 14.46 -25.83
CA GLY A 177 15.69 15.59 -26.69
C GLY A 177 15.82 16.91 -25.92
N ILE A 178 15.97 17.98 -26.65
CA ILE A 178 16.13 19.34 -26.12
C ILE A 178 14.91 20.16 -26.54
N PRO A 179 14.13 20.70 -25.61
CA PRO A 179 13.01 21.58 -25.93
C PRO A 179 13.48 22.80 -26.71
N THR A 180 12.79 23.14 -27.76
CA THR A 180 13.13 24.30 -28.61
C THR A 180 12.93 25.63 -27.92
N LYS A 181 11.98 25.65 -26.94
CA LYS A 181 11.68 26.81 -26.09
C LYS A 181 12.02 26.50 -24.64
N LYS A 182 12.66 27.44 -23.95
CA LYS A 182 12.96 27.34 -22.51
C LYS A 182 11.70 27.47 -21.63
N LYS A 183 10.62 28.07 -22.16
CA LYS A 183 9.34 28.26 -21.50
C LYS A 183 8.23 28.18 -22.54
N ASP A 184 7.22 27.37 -22.30
CA ASP A 184 6.05 27.23 -23.16
C ASP A 184 4.83 26.80 -22.34
N THR A 185 3.64 26.94 -22.94
CA THR A 185 2.38 26.44 -22.39
C THR A 185 1.83 25.39 -23.34
N LEU A 186 1.66 24.16 -22.85
CA LEU A 186 1.05 23.07 -23.60
C LEU A 186 -0.40 22.91 -23.14
N ILE A 187 -1.31 22.85 -24.10
CA ILE A 187 -2.73 22.60 -23.86
C ILE A 187 -3.08 21.25 -24.46
N HIS A 188 -3.51 20.32 -23.59
CA HIS A 188 -3.98 18.99 -23.97
C HIS A 188 -5.37 18.74 -23.39
N TYR A 189 -6.18 18.02 -24.14
CA TYR A 189 -7.43 17.44 -23.63
C TYR A 189 -7.14 16.01 -23.13
N LEU A 190 -7.60 15.70 -21.92
CA LEU A 190 -7.51 14.39 -21.30
C LEU A 190 -8.81 13.63 -21.47
#